data_fd7ed00d14ee83246fe2e690b4067d9e
#
_entry.id   fd7ed00d14ee83246fe2e690b4067d9e
#
_cell.length_a   1.000
_cell.length_b   1.000
_cell.length_c   1.000
_cell.angle_alpha   90.00
_cell.angle_beta   90.00
_cell.angle_gamma   90.00
#
_symmetry.space_group_name_H-M   'P 1'
#
loop_
_entity.id
_entity.type
_entity.pdbx_description
1 polymer ?
#
loop_
_entity_poly.entity_id
_entity_poly.type
_entity_poly.pdbx_seq_one_letter_code
_entity_poly.pdbx_strand_id
1 'polypeptide(L)'
;MAWSDPAGWRSLILRRGDIIAVLDELHRATGFPTLWSHKETGNGWTFDRDRRVRAWARDRGVTWVELPQNGVVRGLQNRDGWATGWERRMSEPLTGLPAALTPLPGLRSDLLPDIPHETRRPEQGVSLQLGGRDAAEQALASFLADRGQA
;
A
#
# COMPACT_ATOMS: atom_id res chain seq x y z
N MET A 1 16.43 -1.67 13.18
CA MET A 1 16.06 -0.25 13.41
C MET A 1 14.59 -0.26 13.74
N ALA A 2 14.20 -0.06 14.99
CA ALA A 2 12.80 -0.02 15.40
C ALA A 2 12.23 1.31 14.90
N TRP A 3 11.16 1.26 14.15
CA TRP A 3 10.43 2.44 13.76
C TRP A 3 9.80 3.04 15.01
N SER A 4 10.28 4.20 15.43
CA SER A 4 9.66 4.96 16.50
C SER A 4 8.35 5.51 16.00
N ASP A 5 7.27 5.10 16.62
CA ASP A 5 5.90 5.53 16.33
C ASP A 5 5.60 6.84 17.09
N PRO A 6 5.69 8.01 16.43
CA PRO A 6 5.48 9.29 17.10
C PRO A 6 4.02 9.60 17.43
N ALA A 7 3.07 8.78 16.96
CA ALA A 7 1.63 9.00 17.11
C ALA A 7 0.88 7.85 17.79
N GLY A 8 1.58 6.87 18.39
CA GLY A 8 0.93 5.70 19.00
C GLY A 8 0.29 4.74 17.98
N TRP A 9 0.70 4.82 16.73
CA TRP A 9 0.32 3.90 15.66
C TRP A 9 0.97 2.56 15.93
N ARG A 10 0.30 1.73 16.66
CA ARG A 10 0.82 0.40 16.96
C ARG A 10 1.02 -0.38 15.68
N SER A 11 2.15 -1.00 15.64
CA SER A 11 2.81 -1.78 14.60
C SER A 11 1.92 -2.29 13.48
N LEU A 12 2.33 -2.03 12.25
CA LEU A 12 1.87 -2.76 11.08
C LEU A 12 1.86 -4.26 11.37
N ILE A 13 0.72 -4.90 11.18
CA ILE A 13 0.59 -6.34 11.34
C ILE A 13 0.98 -7.00 10.03
N LEU A 14 2.09 -7.70 10.04
CA LEU A 14 2.56 -8.49 8.93
C LEU A 14 1.96 -9.89 8.99
N ARG A 15 1.45 -10.38 7.87
CA ARG A 15 1.00 -11.77 7.70
C ARG A 15 1.56 -12.37 6.42
N ARG A 16 1.96 -13.61 6.50
CA ARG A 16 2.51 -14.36 5.36
C ARG A 16 1.64 -15.56 5.07
N GLY A 17 1.37 -15.80 3.78
CA GLY A 17 0.58 -16.96 3.37
C GLY A 17 -0.35 -16.69 2.19
N ASP A 18 -1.23 -17.64 1.91
CA ASP A 18 -2.32 -17.43 0.96
C ASP A 18 -3.26 -16.37 1.48
N ILE A 19 -3.60 -15.40 0.63
CA ILE A 19 -4.39 -14.24 1.03
C ILE A 19 -5.75 -14.62 1.62
N ILE A 20 -6.40 -15.65 1.08
CA ILE A 20 -7.72 -16.08 1.56
C ILE A 20 -7.60 -16.70 2.94
N ALA A 21 -6.58 -17.53 3.16
CA ALA A 21 -6.34 -18.13 4.48
C ALA A 21 -6.05 -17.05 5.54
N VAL A 22 -5.22 -16.05 5.19
CA VAL A 22 -4.90 -14.93 6.08
C VAL A 22 -6.13 -14.08 6.39
N LEU A 23 -6.91 -13.71 5.38
CA LEU A 23 -8.13 -12.92 5.59
C LEU A 23 -9.18 -13.69 6.41
N ASP A 24 -9.30 -14.98 6.20
CA ASP A 24 -10.23 -15.84 6.93
C ASP A 24 -9.82 -15.98 8.41
N GLU A 25 -8.54 -16.11 8.69
CA GLU A 25 -8.00 -16.09 10.06
C GLU A 25 -8.29 -14.76 10.75
N LEU A 26 -7.94 -13.65 10.10
CA LEU A 26 -8.16 -12.30 10.64
C LEU A 26 -9.65 -12.02 10.86
N HIS A 27 -10.50 -12.39 9.92
CA HIS A 27 -11.94 -12.19 10.05
C HIS A 27 -12.54 -13.03 11.19
N ARG A 28 -12.10 -14.28 11.37
CA ARG A 28 -12.51 -15.09 12.52
C ARG A 28 -12.09 -14.49 13.87
N ALA A 29 -10.90 -13.89 13.90
CA ALA A 29 -10.35 -13.30 15.12
C ALA A 29 -11.00 -11.96 15.49
N THR A 30 -11.45 -11.17 14.51
CA THR A 30 -11.84 -9.76 14.73
C THR A 30 -13.26 -9.42 14.30
N GLY A 31 -13.85 -10.21 13.42
CA GLY A 31 -15.20 -9.95 12.89
C GLY A 31 -15.30 -8.68 12.04
N PHE A 32 -14.20 -8.22 11.42
CA PHE A 32 -14.21 -6.95 10.69
C PHE A 32 -15.28 -6.95 9.57
N PRO A 33 -16.10 -5.89 9.47
CA PRO A 33 -17.16 -5.81 8.47
C PRO A 33 -16.67 -5.25 7.14
N THR A 34 -15.52 -4.58 7.11
CA THR A 34 -15.02 -3.88 5.93
C THR A 34 -13.54 -4.14 5.72
N LEU A 35 -13.18 -4.43 4.47
CA LEU A 35 -11.81 -4.56 4.00
C LEU A 35 -11.50 -3.40 3.05
N TRP A 36 -10.43 -2.67 3.32
CA TRP A 36 -9.94 -1.59 2.48
C TRP A 36 -8.65 -2.00 1.81
N SER A 37 -8.53 -1.76 0.52
CA SER A 37 -7.30 -1.99 -0.23
C SER A 37 -7.15 -1.01 -1.39
N HIS A 38 -5.97 -1.01 -1.99
CA HIS A 38 -5.76 -0.33 -3.27
C HIS A 38 -5.99 -1.30 -4.43
N LYS A 39 -6.48 -0.76 -5.56
CA LYS A 39 -6.61 -1.52 -6.80
C LYS A 39 -5.24 -1.93 -7.30
N GLU A 40 -5.02 -3.21 -7.39
CA GLU A 40 -3.81 -3.76 -8.00
C GLU A 40 -3.88 -3.63 -9.53
N THR A 41 -2.78 -3.19 -10.14
CA THR A 41 -2.64 -3.04 -11.60
C THR A 41 -1.55 -3.94 -12.17
N GLY A 42 -1.26 -5.05 -11.48
CA GLY A 42 -0.24 -6.03 -11.88
C GLY A 42 -0.65 -6.95 -13.02
N ASN A 43 -0.20 -8.16 -12.95
CA ASN A 43 -0.40 -9.19 -13.98
C ASN A 43 -1.63 -10.07 -13.72
N GLY A 44 -1.83 -11.11 -14.55
CA GLY A 44 -2.96 -12.04 -14.44
C GLY A 44 -3.05 -12.74 -13.09
N TRP A 45 -1.91 -13.05 -12.46
CA TRP A 45 -1.87 -13.68 -11.14
C TRP A 45 -2.47 -12.77 -10.05
N THR A 46 -2.12 -11.48 -10.05
CA THR A 46 -2.69 -10.51 -9.10
C THR A 46 -4.17 -10.29 -9.34
N PHE A 47 -4.60 -10.31 -10.61
CA PHE A 47 -6.00 -10.22 -10.97
C PHE A 47 -6.82 -11.43 -10.47
N ASP A 48 -6.31 -12.64 -10.61
CA ASP A 48 -6.96 -13.86 -10.11
C ASP A 48 -7.01 -13.88 -8.58
N ARG A 49 -5.97 -13.40 -7.91
CA ARG A 49 -5.98 -13.18 -6.46
C ARG A 49 -7.12 -12.25 -6.05
N ASP A 50 -7.28 -11.11 -6.72
CA ASP A 50 -8.33 -10.13 -6.42
C ASP A 50 -9.73 -10.71 -6.67
N ARG A 51 -9.91 -11.56 -7.69
CA ARG A 51 -11.15 -12.29 -7.91
C ARG A 51 -11.49 -13.22 -6.74
N ARG A 52 -10.49 -13.93 -6.20
CA ARG A 52 -10.64 -14.79 -5.04
C ARG A 52 -11.03 -13.99 -3.80
N VAL A 53 -10.37 -12.86 -3.56
CA VAL A 53 -10.69 -11.96 -2.44
C VAL A 53 -12.13 -11.45 -2.56
N ARG A 54 -12.56 -11.06 -3.76
CA ARG A 54 -13.94 -10.60 -3.99
C ARG A 54 -14.98 -11.68 -3.69
N ALA A 55 -14.74 -12.92 -4.12
CA ALA A 55 -15.60 -14.04 -3.81
C ALA A 55 -15.64 -14.29 -2.30
N TRP A 56 -14.50 -14.35 -1.64
CA TRP A 56 -14.38 -14.54 -0.20
C TRP A 56 -15.14 -13.45 0.58
N ALA A 57 -14.94 -12.17 0.23
CA ALA A 57 -15.59 -11.04 0.90
C ALA A 57 -17.13 -11.15 0.80
N ARG A 58 -17.65 -11.44 -0.39
CA ARG A 58 -19.08 -11.66 -0.60
C ARG A 58 -19.62 -12.82 0.25
N ASP A 59 -18.92 -13.95 0.28
CA ASP A 59 -19.35 -15.17 0.98
C ASP A 59 -19.29 -14.99 2.51
N ARG A 60 -18.48 -14.04 3.00
CA ARG A 60 -18.36 -13.68 4.43
C ARG A 60 -19.19 -12.45 4.83
N GLY A 61 -19.89 -11.82 3.90
CA GLY A 61 -20.61 -10.57 4.18
C GLY A 61 -19.72 -9.37 4.47
N VAL A 62 -18.45 -9.41 4.02
CA VAL A 62 -17.48 -8.33 4.19
C VAL A 62 -17.61 -7.34 3.03
N THR A 63 -17.75 -6.06 3.34
CA THR A 63 -17.70 -5.00 2.34
C THR A 63 -16.25 -4.76 1.91
N TRP A 64 -15.93 -5.06 0.66
CA TRP A 64 -14.58 -4.78 0.13
C TRP A 64 -14.56 -3.49 -0.67
N VAL A 65 -13.79 -2.52 -0.20
CA VAL A 65 -13.59 -1.20 -0.81
C VAL A 65 -12.20 -1.13 -1.44
N GLU A 66 -12.15 -1.00 -2.75
CA GLU A 66 -10.90 -0.83 -3.50
C GLU A 66 -10.74 0.63 -3.92
N LEU A 67 -9.68 1.27 -3.45
CA LEU A 67 -9.32 2.63 -3.82
C LEU A 67 -8.31 2.61 -4.98
N PRO A 68 -8.41 3.53 -5.94
CA PRO A 68 -7.39 3.64 -6.98
C PRO A 68 -6.07 4.11 -6.37
N GLN A 69 -4.96 3.46 -6.74
CA GLN A 69 -3.61 3.78 -6.27
C GLN A 69 -2.86 4.73 -7.20
N ASN A 70 -3.16 4.64 -8.50
CA ASN A 70 -2.45 5.38 -9.57
C ASN A 70 -3.44 5.83 -10.66
N GLY A 71 -2.93 6.37 -11.75
CA GLY A 71 -3.72 6.82 -12.89
C GLY A 71 -4.23 5.71 -13.82
N VAL A 72 -3.93 4.46 -13.53
CA VAL A 72 -4.39 3.35 -14.37
C VAL A 72 -5.87 3.10 -14.14
N VAL A 73 -6.63 3.15 -15.23
CA VAL A 73 -8.06 2.82 -15.25
C VAL A 73 -8.23 1.44 -15.89
N ARG A 74 -8.65 0.45 -15.09
CA ARG A 74 -8.90 -0.90 -15.61
C ARG A 74 -10.05 -0.90 -16.61
N GLY A 75 -9.84 -1.53 -17.76
CA GLY A 75 -10.86 -1.63 -18.81
C GLY A 75 -11.17 -0.33 -19.54
N LEU A 76 -10.24 0.63 -19.52
CA LEU A 76 -10.39 1.90 -20.25
C LEU A 76 -10.58 1.63 -21.74
N GLN A 77 -11.72 2.05 -22.30
CA GLN A 77 -12.08 1.82 -23.69
C GLN A 77 -11.40 2.82 -24.64
N ASN A 78 -11.20 4.05 -24.18
CA ASN A 78 -10.49 5.10 -24.90
C ASN A 78 -9.78 6.02 -23.88
N ARG A 79 -8.96 6.92 -24.38
CA ARG A 79 -8.22 7.88 -23.54
C ARG A 79 -8.94 9.22 -23.34
N ASP A 80 -10.11 9.38 -23.93
CA ASP A 80 -10.85 10.62 -23.83
C ASP A 80 -11.24 10.90 -22.37
N GLY A 81 -10.93 12.10 -21.91
CA GLY A 81 -11.20 12.50 -20.54
C GLY A 81 -10.28 11.90 -19.46
N TRP A 82 -9.31 11.02 -19.82
CA TRP A 82 -8.39 10.48 -18.84
C TRP A 82 -7.58 11.56 -18.11
N ALA A 83 -7.00 12.51 -18.85
CA ALA A 83 -6.22 13.61 -18.30
C ALA A 83 -7.05 14.46 -17.32
N THR A 84 -8.26 14.83 -17.70
CA THR A 84 -9.19 15.58 -16.85
C THR A 84 -9.54 14.82 -15.57
N GLY A 85 -9.76 13.51 -15.68
CA GLY A 85 -9.98 12.64 -14.52
C GLY A 85 -8.77 12.57 -13.59
N TRP A 86 -7.58 12.49 -14.17
CA TRP A 86 -6.32 12.51 -13.45
C TRP A 86 -6.08 13.83 -12.72
N GLU A 87 -6.20 14.96 -13.43
CA GLU A 87 -6.02 16.30 -12.87
C GLU A 87 -6.98 16.56 -11.72
N ARG A 88 -8.26 16.24 -11.88
CA ARG A 88 -9.25 16.36 -10.80
C ARG A 88 -8.80 15.60 -9.56
N ARG A 89 -8.35 14.37 -9.72
CA ARG A 89 -7.91 13.54 -8.60
C ARG A 89 -6.64 14.08 -7.94
N MET A 90 -5.66 14.53 -8.74
CA MET A 90 -4.40 15.05 -8.20
C MET A 90 -4.55 16.43 -7.56
N SER A 91 -5.65 17.13 -7.85
CA SER A 91 -6.00 18.41 -7.23
C SER A 91 -6.83 18.25 -5.95
N GLU A 92 -7.24 17.02 -5.60
CA GLU A 92 -7.94 16.78 -4.34
C GLU A 92 -7.00 17.10 -3.15
N PRO A 93 -7.52 17.73 -2.10
CA PRO A 93 -6.70 18.01 -0.92
C PRO A 93 -6.22 16.70 -0.28
N LEU A 94 -5.02 16.72 0.27
CA LEU A 94 -4.49 15.58 1.02
C LEU A 94 -5.38 15.33 2.25
N THR A 95 -5.80 14.09 2.41
CA THR A 95 -6.53 13.66 3.60
C THR A 95 -5.61 13.78 4.82
N GLY A 96 -6.08 14.44 5.85
CA GLY A 96 -5.36 14.52 7.12
C GLY A 96 -5.16 13.15 7.76
N LEU A 97 -4.10 12.99 8.50
CA LEU A 97 -3.88 11.80 9.30
C LEU A 97 -4.91 11.75 10.44
N PRO A 98 -5.48 10.58 10.76
CA PRO A 98 -6.35 10.44 11.92
C PRO A 98 -5.55 10.75 13.20
N ALA A 99 -6.16 11.43 14.15
CA ALA A 99 -5.52 11.79 15.41
C ALA A 99 -5.08 10.55 16.23
N ALA A 100 -5.82 9.45 16.09
CA ALA A 100 -5.49 8.18 16.71
C ALA A 100 -6.08 7.01 15.91
N LEU A 101 -5.42 5.87 15.99
CA LEU A 101 -5.95 4.58 15.55
C LEU A 101 -6.13 3.68 16.76
N THR A 102 -7.28 3.03 16.85
CA THR A 102 -7.52 2.01 17.88
C THR A 102 -6.98 0.68 17.38
N PRO A 103 -5.90 0.16 17.94
CA PRO A 103 -5.36 -1.13 17.53
C PRO A 103 -6.30 -2.26 17.93
N LEU A 104 -6.39 -3.28 17.10
CA LEU A 104 -7.09 -4.51 17.45
C LEU A 104 -6.23 -5.33 18.42
N PRO A 105 -6.71 -5.65 19.63
CA PRO A 105 -5.95 -6.42 20.59
C PRO A 105 -5.80 -7.87 20.15
N GLY A 106 -4.72 -8.53 20.57
CA GLY A 106 -4.53 -9.97 20.38
C GLY A 106 -4.02 -10.40 19.01
N LEU A 107 -3.90 -9.50 18.03
CA LEU A 107 -3.30 -9.83 16.75
C LEU A 107 -1.77 -9.85 16.86
N ARG A 108 -1.17 -10.98 16.49
CA ARG A 108 0.29 -11.10 16.40
C ARG A 108 0.74 -10.75 14.99
N SER A 109 1.90 -10.09 14.88
CA SER A 109 2.58 -9.88 13.60
C SER A 109 3.56 -11.01 13.35
N ASP A 110 3.62 -11.50 12.12
CA ASP A 110 4.72 -12.35 11.69
C ASP A 110 6.01 -11.55 11.66
N LEU A 111 7.13 -12.25 11.77
CA LEU A 111 8.44 -11.63 11.60
C LEU A 111 8.67 -11.26 10.12
N LEU A 112 9.36 -10.16 9.92
CA LEU A 112 9.87 -9.84 8.58
C LEU A 112 10.75 -11.00 8.10
N PRO A 113 10.60 -11.43 6.83
CA PRO A 113 11.48 -12.43 6.28
C PRO A 113 12.92 -11.92 6.33
N ASP A 114 13.84 -12.80 6.64
CA ASP A 114 15.24 -12.47 6.53
C ASP A 114 15.56 -12.29 5.03
N ILE A 115 16.00 -11.08 4.68
CA ILE A 115 16.42 -10.77 3.31
C ILE A 115 17.88 -11.21 3.21
N PRO A 116 18.22 -12.16 2.30
CA PRO A 116 19.59 -12.60 2.11
C PRO A 116 20.54 -11.40 1.97
N HIS A 117 21.67 -11.47 2.65
CA HIS A 117 22.64 -10.37 2.70
C HIS A 117 23.12 -9.95 1.30
N GLU A 118 23.16 -10.90 0.36
CA GLU A 118 23.53 -10.71 -1.04
C GLU A 118 22.58 -9.76 -1.79
N THR A 119 21.27 -9.75 -1.44
CA THR A 119 20.28 -8.86 -2.05
C THR A 119 20.30 -7.46 -1.44
N ARG A 120 21.03 -7.25 -0.33
CA ARG A 120 21.17 -5.95 0.33
C ARG A 120 22.38 -5.14 -0.14
N ARG A 121 23.30 -5.77 -0.87
CA ARG A 121 24.50 -5.09 -1.36
C ARG A 121 24.18 -4.38 -2.67
N PRO A 122 24.37 -3.05 -2.75
CA PRO A 122 24.48 -2.39 -4.03
C PRO A 122 25.68 -3.02 -4.76
N GLU A 123 25.56 -3.24 -6.05
CA GLU A 123 26.73 -3.51 -6.91
C GLU A 123 27.76 -2.43 -6.65
N GLN A 124 29.04 -2.80 -6.67
CA GLN A 124 30.14 -1.87 -6.38
C GLN A 124 29.98 -0.61 -7.23
N GLY A 125 29.88 0.55 -6.58
CA GLY A 125 29.74 1.84 -7.22
C GLY A 125 28.31 2.39 -7.32
N VAL A 126 27.29 1.64 -6.92
CA VAL A 126 25.92 2.14 -6.87
C VAL A 126 25.58 2.65 -5.46
N SER A 127 25.35 3.94 -5.33
CA SER A 127 24.80 4.52 -4.12
C SER A 127 23.27 4.35 -4.13
N LEU A 128 22.75 3.58 -3.18
CA LEU A 128 21.30 3.45 -3.02
C LEU A 128 20.77 4.70 -2.31
N GLN A 129 19.65 5.19 -2.81
CA GLN A 129 18.92 6.25 -2.13
C GLN A 129 18.39 5.73 -0.78
N LEU A 130 18.48 6.56 0.24
CA LEU A 130 17.87 6.27 1.52
C LEU A 130 16.35 6.22 1.36
N GLY A 131 15.71 5.25 1.99
CA GLY A 131 14.26 5.15 2.04
C GLY A 131 13.67 6.08 3.11
N GLY A 132 12.39 6.38 2.96
CA GLY A 132 11.63 7.17 3.92
C GLY A 132 11.19 8.53 3.37
N ARG A 133 10.22 9.13 4.06
CA ARG A 133 9.60 10.39 3.64
C ARG A 133 10.61 11.54 3.60
N ASP A 134 11.39 11.69 4.65
CA ASP A 134 12.37 12.78 4.76
C ASP A 134 13.39 12.72 3.63
N ALA A 135 13.89 11.53 3.30
CA ALA A 135 14.81 11.33 2.19
C ALA A 135 14.14 11.62 0.83
N ALA A 136 12.87 11.26 0.67
CA ALA A 136 12.12 11.57 -0.54
C ALA A 136 11.87 13.08 -0.70
N GLU A 137 11.52 13.78 0.38
CA GLU A 137 11.34 15.24 0.37
C GLU A 137 12.64 15.97 0.06
N GLN A 138 13.76 15.53 0.63
CA GLN A 138 15.09 16.08 0.31
C GLN A 138 15.45 15.84 -1.16
N ALA A 139 15.23 14.64 -1.68
CA ALA A 139 15.50 14.33 -3.08
C ALA A 139 14.64 15.17 -4.03
N LEU A 140 13.36 15.37 -3.70
CA LEU A 140 12.46 16.23 -4.47
C LEU A 140 12.91 17.69 -4.43
N ALA A 141 13.25 18.21 -3.26
CA ALA A 141 13.73 19.60 -3.11
C ALA A 141 15.01 19.84 -3.92
N SER A 142 15.98 18.93 -3.85
CA SER A 142 17.20 19.00 -4.67
C SER A 142 16.89 18.95 -6.17
N PHE A 143 15.99 18.04 -6.59
CA PHE A 143 15.58 17.96 -7.99
C PHE A 143 14.96 19.26 -8.49
N LEU A 144 14.07 19.87 -7.72
CA LEU A 144 13.41 21.12 -8.11
C LEU A 144 14.38 22.31 -8.13
N ALA A 145 15.37 22.35 -7.21
CA ALA A 145 16.36 23.40 -7.16
C ALA A 145 17.37 23.31 -8.32
N ASP A 146 17.84 22.08 -8.62
CA ASP A 146 18.99 21.90 -9.51
C ASP A 146 18.56 21.59 -10.96
N ARG A 147 17.42 20.94 -11.16
CA ARG A 147 16.98 20.42 -12.47
C ARG A 147 15.63 20.98 -12.93
N GLY A 148 14.84 21.54 -12.03
CA GLY A 148 13.52 22.09 -12.36
C GLY A 148 13.57 23.39 -13.18
N GLN A 149 14.75 23.91 -13.46
CA GLN A 149 14.97 25.13 -14.25
C GLN A 149 15.66 24.87 -15.61
N ALA A 150 15.82 23.61 -16.00
CA ALA A 150 16.45 23.22 -17.28
C ALA A 150 15.43 23.06 -18.41
#